data_5b0f668f8dbc18c34a0166b319edc531
#
_entry.id   5b0f668f8dbc18c34a0166b319edc531
#
_cell.length_a   1.000
_cell.length_b   1.000
_cell.length_c   1.000
_cell.angle_alpha   90.00
_cell.angle_beta   90.00
_cell.angle_gamma   90.00
#
_symmetry.space_group_name_H-M   'P 1'
#
loop_
_entity.id
_entity.type
_entity.pdbx_description
1 polymer ?
#
loop_
_entity_poly.entity_id
_entity_poly.type
_entity_poly.pdbx_seq_one_letter_code
_entity_poly.pdbx_strand_id
1 'polypeptide(L)'
;NGYLSGVIGMPLTKIEAENFTVFKDITIPFGKGLNVLVGENGVGKTHIMKLAYAACKASKHDVSFSQKTTMLFRPDQSSIGRLVNRNKNGNNTAKVLVESDAAKIGMTFSTKTRKWDAEIQAEENWEKQMSDLTSVFIPAKEILSNAWNLDAAVKMGNVEFDDSYLDIIAAAKIDISRDVDSASRKKYLDILQKISNGKVALQDDRFYLKPGTQAKLEFNLVAEGLRKIALLWQLIKNGTLEKGSVLFWDEPEANINPKYIPVLAELLIMLESERVQIFVSTHDYFLSKYIEVKRTEDSNIQYISLYKDETGKIQCETASEFELLEHNTIMDTFRKLYREEIGVALK
;
A
#
# COMPACT_ATOMS: atom_id res chain seq x y z
N ASN A 1 -17.33 34.33 -12.32
CA ASN A 1 -17.13 33.02 -12.95
C ASN A 1 -15.87 32.43 -12.40
N GLY A 2 -15.92 31.88 -11.18
CA GLY A 2 -14.84 31.17 -10.54
C GLY A 2 -15.01 29.70 -10.83
N TYR A 3 -14.10 29.12 -11.56
CA TYR A 3 -13.92 27.66 -11.67
C TYR A 3 -13.44 27.17 -10.31
N LEU A 4 -14.34 26.60 -9.50
CA LEU A 4 -13.99 25.64 -8.48
C LEU A 4 -13.47 24.40 -9.21
N SER A 5 -12.16 24.34 -9.48
CA SER A 5 -11.49 23.12 -9.83
C SER A 5 -11.53 22.22 -8.58
N GLY A 6 -12.60 21.43 -8.49
CA GLY A 6 -12.61 20.34 -7.52
C GLY A 6 -11.38 19.48 -7.80
N VAL A 7 -10.53 19.25 -6.81
CA VAL A 7 -9.41 18.33 -6.87
C VAL A 7 -9.98 16.97 -7.28
N ILE A 8 -9.96 16.70 -8.58
CA ILE A 8 -10.25 15.36 -9.12
C ILE A 8 -8.99 14.59 -8.81
N GLY A 9 -9.07 13.61 -7.92
CA GLY A 9 -7.95 12.71 -7.69
C GLY A 9 -7.44 12.20 -9.04
N MET A 10 -6.13 12.12 -9.18
CA MET A 10 -5.45 11.64 -10.40
C MET A 10 -5.03 10.18 -10.17
N PRO A 11 -5.97 9.21 -10.26
CA PRO A 11 -5.70 7.84 -9.93
C PRO A 11 -4.66 7.24 -10.88
N LEU A 12 -3.85 6.34 -10.33
CA LEU A 12 -3.01 5.48 -11.12
C LEU A 12 -3.89 4.51 -11.92
N THR A 13 -3.55 4.30 -13.19
CA THR A 13 -4.36 3.47 -14.11
C THR A 13 -3.66 2.19 -14.54
N LYS A 14 -2.32 2.18 -14.51
CA LYS A 14 -1.56 1.03 -15.00
C LYS A 14 -0.12 1.06 -14.52
N ILE A 15 0.46 -0.13 -14.37
CA ILE A 15 1.91 -0.33 -14.26
C ILE A 15 2.38 -1.39 -15.25
N GLU A 16 3.52 -1.13 -15.87
CA GLU A 16 4.24 -2.08 -16.70
C GLU A 16 5.65 -2.29 -16.13
N ALA A 17 6.10 -3.52 -16.07
CA ALA A 17 7.45 -3.86 -15.63
C ALA A 17 8.04 -4.95 -16.51
N GLU A 18 9.17 -4.66 -17.16
CA GLU A 18 9.96 -5.56 -17.97
C GLU A 18 11.30 -5.81 -17.29
N ASN A 19 11.67 -7.08 -17.12
CA ASN A 19 12.92 -7.49 -16.48
C ASN A 19 13.22 -6.85 -15.13
N PHE A 20 12.18 -6.64 -14.31
CA PHE A 20 12.30 -6.03 -12.99
C PHE A 20 12.02 -7.05 -11.89
N THR A 21 12.96 -7.25 -10.98
CA THR A 21 12.90 -8.18 -9.84
C THR A 21 12.40 -9.58 -10.24
N VAL A 22 11.17 -9.96 -9.89
CA VAL A 22 10.57 -11.27 -10.23
C VAL A 22 9.85 -11.25 -11.58
N PHE A 23 9.64 -10.08 -12.15
CA PHE A 23 8.89 -9.92 -13.40
C PHE A 23 9.81 -10.01 -14.62
N LYS A 24 9.46 -10.87 -15.57
CA LYS A 24 10.06 -10.87 -16.90
C LYS A 24 9.41 -9.82 -17.78
N ASP A 25 8.09 -9.79 -17.76
CA ASP A 25 7.24 -8.87 -18.48
C ASP A 25 5.83 -8.98 -17.88
N ILE A 26 5.29 -7.86 -17.38
CA ILE A 26 3.96 -7.81 -16.81
C ILE A 26 3.33 -6.44 -17.03
N THR A 27 2.03 -6.44 -17.29
CA THR A 27 1.18 -5.25 -17.36
C THR A 27 0.01 -5.46 -16.41
N ILE A 28 -0.20 -4.53 -15.49
CA ILE A 28 -1.27 -4.60 -14.49
C ILE A 28 -2.12 -3.34 -14.62
N PRO A 29 -3.38 -3.46 -15.08
CA PRO A 29 -4.34 -2.37 -15.03
C PRO A 29 -4.84 -2.17 -13.60
N PHE A 30 -5.04 -0.91 -13.20
CA PHE A 30 -5.54 -0.53 -11.88
C PHE A 30 -6.94 0.05 -11.96
N GLY A 31 -7.80 -0.34 -11.01
CA GLY A 31 -9.08 0.31 -10.77
C GLY A 31 -8.89 1.67 -10.07
N LYS A 32 -9.83 2.58 -10.28
CA LYS A 32 -9.77 3.94 -9.69
C LYS A 32 -10.12 3.98 -8.20
N GLY A 33 -10.65 2.90 -7.65
CA GLY A 33 -11.03 2.78 -6.25
C GLY A 33 -10.13 1.81 -5.48
N LEU A 34 -10.70 0.73 -4.96
CA LEU A 34 -10.01 -0.28 -4.15
C LEU A 34 -9.45 -1.41 -5.03
N ASN A 35 -8.13 -1.54 -5.07
CA ASN A 35 -7.40 -2.61 -5.74
C ASN A 35 -6.92 -3.63 -4.71
N VAL A 36 -7.39 -4.87 -4.79
CA VAL A 36 -7.03 -5.96 -3.88
C VAL A 36 -6.09 -6.92 -4.60
N LEU A 37 -4.80 -6.87 -4.26
CA LEU A 37 -3.76 -7.72 -4.84
C LEU A 37 -3.71 -9.04 -4.06
N VAL A 38 -3.97 -10.15 -4.73
CA VAL A 38 -3.92 -11.51 -4.17
C VAL A 38 -2.89 -12.37 -4.92
N GLY A 39 -2.51 -13.48 -4.34
CA GLY A 39 -1.55 -14.41 -4.93
C GLY A 39 -0.57 -14.95 -3.91
N GLU A 40 0.23 -15.94 -4.30
CA GLU A 40 1.21 -16.61 -3.45
C GLU A 40 2.33 -15.68 -2.97
N ASN A 41 3.12 -16.17 -2.01
CA ASN A 41 4.33 -15.48 -1.60
C ASN A 41 5.36 -15.45 -2.73
N GLY A 42 6.03 -14.32 -2.90
CA GLY A 42 7.09 -14.15 -3.89
C GLY A 42 6.62 -13.87 -5.32
N VAL A 43 5.30 -13.70 -5.58
CA VAL A 43 4.80 -13.30 -6.91
C VAL A 43 4.93 -11.78 -7.17
N GLY A 44 5.38 -10.99 -6.20
CA GLY A 44 5.71 -9.58 -6.41
C GLY A 44 4.62 -8.57 -6.05
N LYS A 45 3.58 -8.92 -5.29
CA LYS A 45 2.54 -7.97 -4.85
C LYS A 45 3.11 -6.70 -4.23
N THR A 46 3.95 -6.85 -3.20
CA THR A 46 4.63 -5.73 -2.53
C THR A 46 5.55 -4.96 -3.48
N HIS A 47 6.18 -5.65 -4.47
CA HIS A 47 7.04 -4.98 -5.46
C HIS A 47 6.23 -4.03 -6.36
N ILE A 48 5.07 -4.46 -6.83
CA ILE A 48 4.17 -3.61 -7.62
C ILE A 48 3.72 -2.40 -6.81
N MET A 49 3.30 -2.61 -5.55
CA MET A 49 2.87 -1.52 -4.67
C MET A 49 4.01 -0.53 -4.39
N LYS A 50 5.23 -1.02 -4.12
CA LYS A 50 6.41 -0.15 -3.90
C LYS A 50 6.79 0.63 -5.15
N LEU A 51 6.71 0.05 -6.35
CA LEU A 51 6.95 0.78 -7.60
C LEU A 51 5.91 1.87 -7.84
N ALA A 52 4.63 1.55 -7.68
CA ALA A 52 3.54 2.52 -7.82
C ALA A 52 3.68 3.67 -6.79
N TYR A 53 4.02 3.33 -5.54
CA TYR A 53 4.29 4.30 -4.50
C TYR A 53 5.53 5.17 -4.80
N ALA A 54 6.61 4.59 -5.33
CA ALA A 54 7.79 5.35 -5.74
C ALA A 54 7.45 6.39 -6.82
N ALA A 55 6.61 6.02 -7.79
CA ALA A 55 6.12 6.94 -8.82
C ALA A 55 5.28 8.07 -8.21
N CYS A 56 4.39 7.76 -7.25
CA CYS A 56 3.64 8.80 -6.53
C CYS A 56 4.58 9.78 -5.81
N LYS A 57 5.62 9.30 -5.14
CA LYS A 57 6.60 10.15 -4.44
C LYS A 57 7.42 11.01 -5.40
N ALA A 58 7.75 10.49 -6.57
CA ALA A 58 8.45 11.25 -7.62
C ALA A 58 7.64 12.43 -8.18
N SER A 59 6.37 12.60 -7.80
CA SER A 59 5.60 13.80 -8.16
C SER A 59 6.02 15.06 -7.38
N LYS A 60 6.82 14.94 -6.32
CA LYS A 60 7.21 16.01 -5.39
C LYS A 60 8.59 16.50 -5.70
N HIS A 61 9.19 16.58 -6.68
CA HIS A 61 10.48 17.20 -7.04
C HIS A 61 11.66 17.06 -6.04
N ASP A 62 11.44 16.43 -4.91
CA ASP A 62 12.43 16.21 -3.84
C ASP A 62 13.16 14.86 -3.98
N VAL A 63 12.60 13.93 -4.74
CA VAL A 63 13.17 12.60 -4.98
C VAL A 63 12.79 12.09 -6.37
N SER A 64 13.76 11.61 -7.16
CA SER A 64 13.46 11.02 -8.46
C SER A 64 12.83 9.63 -8.35
N PHE A 65 12.16 9.18 -9.40
CA PHE A 65 11.53 7.86 -9.43
C PHE A 65 12.53 6.73 -9.15
N SER A 66 13.71 6.76 -9.75
CA SER A 66 14.75 5.75 -9.54
C SER A 66 15.37 5.82 -8.14
N GLN A 67 15.56 7.02 -7.61
CA GLN A 67 16.08 7.21 -6.26
C GLN A 67 15.10 6.65 -5.23
N LYS A 68 13.80 7.01 -5.30
CA LYS A 68 12.78 6.48 -4.39
C LYS A 68 12.65 4.97 -4.51
N THR A 69 12.68 4.42 -5.74
CA THR A 69 12.70 2.97 -5.96
C THR A 69 13.89 2.31 -5.24
N THR A 70 15.08 2.88 -5.37
CA THR A 70 16.28 2.35 -4.72
C THR A 70 16.15 2.38 -3.19
N MET A 71 15.59 3.44 -2.61
CA MET A 71 15.36 3.57 -1.16
C MET A 71 14.31 2.58 -0.65
N LEU A 72 13.28 2.27 -1.43
CA LEU A 72 12.22 1.32 -1.06
C LEU A 72 12.63 -0.15 -1.21
N PHE A 73 13.45 -0.49 -2.19
CA PHE A 73 13.88 -1.87 -2.43
C PHE A 73 15.20 -2.22 -1.76
N ARG A 74 16.02 -1.23 -1.44
CA ARG A 74 17.32 -1.36 -0.77
C ARG A 74 18.23 -2.44 -1.38
N PRO A 75 18.48 -2.37 -2.69
CA PRO A 75 19.43 -3.30 -3.29
C PRO A 75 20.82 -3.09 -2.67
N ASP A 76 21.59 -4.16 -2.58
CA ASP A 76 22.96 -4.11 -2.09
C ASP A 76 23.77 -3.00 -2.79
N GLN A 77 24.62 -2.29 -2.02
CA GLN A 77 25.37 -1.12 -2.45
C GLN A 77 24.49 0.03 -3.02
N SER A 78 23.20 0.06 -2.64
CA SER A 78 22.22 1.03 -3.16
C SER A 78 22.22 1.11 -4.70
N SER A 79 22.48 -0.01 -5.38
CA SER A 79 22.60 -0.07 -6.84
C SER A 79 21.33 -0.59 -7.48
N ILE A 80 20.57 0.29 -8.18
CA ILE A 80 19.33 -0.07 -8.86
C ILE A 80 19.51 -1.20 -9.90
N GLY A 81 20.69 -1.30 -10.51
CA GLY A 81 21.03 -2.35 -11.46
C GLY A 81 20.88 -3.78 -10.90
N ARG A 82 20.90 -3.93 -9.57
CA ARG A 82 20.65 -5.22 -8.92
C ARG A 82 19.17 -5.63 -8.92
N LEU A 83 18.26 -4.72 -9.23
CA LEU A 83 16.83 -4.99 -9.38
C LEU A 83 16.46 -5.52 -10.78
N VAL A 84 17.41 -5.57 -11.71
CA VAL A 84 17.18 -6.23 -13.01
C VAL A 84 16.97 -7.72 -12.80
N ASN A 85 15.92 -8.29 -13.42
CA ASN A 85 15.64 -9.72 -13.37
C ASN A 85 16.81 -10.52 -13.94
N ARG A 86 17.32 -11.49 -13.17
CA ARG A 86 18.49 -12.27 -13.54
C ARG A 86 18.08 -13.46 -14.41
N ASN A 87 17.89 -13.24 -15.70
CA ASN A 87 17.65 -14.29 -16.67
C ASN A 87 18.96 -14.84 -17.24
N LYS A 88 19.02 -16.15 -17.47
CA LYS A 88 20.18 -16.81 -18.12
C LYS A 88 20.46 -16.32 -19.55
N ASN A 89 19.50 -15.66 -20.20
CA ASN A 89 19.55 -15.28 -21.61
C ASN A 89 19.87 -13.79 -21.85
N GLY A 90 20.50 -13.10 -20.90
CA GLY A 90 21.29 -11.92 -21.23
C GLY A 90 20.56 -10.63 -21.52
N ASN A 91 19.25 -10.46 -21.28
CA ASN A 91 18.69 -9.11 -21.27
C ASN A 91 19.06 -8.45 -19.94
N ASN A 92 19.93 -7.44 -20.02
CA ASN A 92 20.52 -6.76 -18.88
C ASN A 92 19.85 -5.41 -18.59
N THR A 93 18.66 -5.17 -19.16
CA THR A 93 17.95 -3.88 -19.07
C THR A 93 16.55 -4.12 -18.49
N ALA A 94 16.20 -3.36 -17.46
CA ALA A 94 14.84 -3.29 -16.92
C ALA A 94 14.16 -2.01 -17.38
N LYS A 95 12.85 -2.09 -17.59
CA LYS A 95 11.98 -0.95 -17.86
C LYS A 95 10.78 -1.00 -16.93
N VAL A 96 10.41 0.15 -16.41
CA VAL A 96 9.20 0.33 -15.60
C VAL A 96 8.46 1.55 -16.12
N LEU A 97 7.14 1.44 -16.25
CA LEU A 97 6.24 2.53 -16.62
C LEU A 97 5.06 2.54 -15.66
N VAL A 98 4.74 3.70 -15.11
CA VAL A 98 3.54 3.94 -14.31
C VAL A 98 2.71 5.01 -14.98
N GLU A 99 1.42 4.74 -15.15
CA GLU A 99 0.47 5.65 -15.78
C GLU A 99 -0.62 6.07 -14.80
N SER A 100 -1.09 7.29 -14.96
CA SER A 100 -2.28 7.86 -14.32
C SER A 100 -3.23 8.39 -15.38
N ASP A 101 -4.43 8.84 -15.00
CA ASP A 101 -5.33 9.54 -15.93
C ASP A 101 -4.71 10.82 -16.53
N ALA A 102 -3.72 11.44 -15.87
CA ALA A 102 -3.17 12.74 -16.26
C ALA A 102 -1.79 12.66 -16.92
N ALA A 103 -0.96 11.71 -16.55
CA ALA A 103 0.43 11.63 -16.97
C ALA A 103 0.98 10.20 -16.86
N LYS A 104 2.21 10.03 -17.32
CA LYS A 104 2.99 8.80 -17.15
C LYS A 104 4.42 9.13 -16.79
N ILE A 105 5.07 8.23 -16.07
CA ILE A 105 6.49 8.28 -15.73
C ILE A 105 7.12 6.91 -15.97
N GLY A 106 8.30 6.88 -16.54
CA GLY A 106 9.03 5.65 -16.78
C GLY A 106 10.47 5.74 -16.31
N MET A 107 11.10 4.58 -16.13
CA MET A 107 12.54 4.47 -15.93
C MET A 107 13.12 3.28 -16.67
N THR A 108 14.35 3.45 -17.17
CA THR A 108 15.13 2.41 -17.84
C THR A 108 16.51 2.34 -17.19
N PHE A 109 16.96 1.12 -16.84
CA PHE A 109 18.28 0.92 -16.27
C PHE A 109 18.80 -0.49 -16.58
N SER A 110 20.09 -0.69 -16.46
CA SER A 110 20.74 -1.96 -16.74
C SER A 110 21.42 -2.56 -15.51
N THR A 111 21.86 -3.80 -15.59
CA THR A 111 22.66 -4.46 -14.52
C THR A 111 23.95 -3.70 -14.18
N LYS A 112 24.39 -2.79 -15.05
CA LYS A 112 25.60 -1.95 -14.87
C LYS A 112 25.27 -0.61 -14.20
N THR A 113 24.00 -0.23 -14.10
CA THR A 113 23.58 1.04 -13.52
C THR A 113 23.90 1.06 -12.04
N ARG A 114 24.67 2.07 -11.61
CA ARG A 114 25.11 2.24 -10.23
C ARG A 114 24.18 3.22 -9.50
N LYS A 115 24.08 3.08 -8.19
CA LYS A 115 23.19 3.90 -7.36
C LYS A 115 21.79 3.92 -7.98
N TRP A 116 21.20 5.08 -8.11
CA TRP A 116 19.88 5.33 -8.73
C TRP A 116 20.01 6.05 -10.08
N ASP A 117 21.11 5.89 -10.79
CA ASP A 117 21.43 6.59 -12.04
C ASP A 117 20.72 5.96 -13.25
N ALA A 118 19.39 5.83 -13.16
CA ALA A 118 18.53 5.34 -14.23
C ALA A 118 18.10 6.49 -15.16
N GLU A 119 17.83 6.17 -16.42
CA GLU A 119 17.20 7.09 -17.35
C GLU A 119 15.70 7.21 -17.00
N ILE A 120 15.25 8.42 -16.64
CA ILE A 120 13.85 8.70 -16.32
C ILE A 120 13.17 9.34 -17.52
N GLN A 121 11.98 8.86 -17.88
CA GLN A 121 11.17 9.39 -18.96
C GLN A 121 9.97 10.17 -18.41
N ALA A 122 9.71 11.34 -19.00
CA ALA A 122 8.56 12.21 -18.73
C ALA A 122 8.43 12.72 -17.28
N GLU A 123 9.55 12.83 -16.54
CA GLU A 123 9.60 13.28 -15.15
C GLU A 123 8.97 14.66 -14.96
N GLU A 124 9.39 15.66 -15.73
CA GLU A 124 8.86 17.04 -15.64
C GLU A 124 7.34 17.12 -15.83
N ASN A 125 6.81 16.34 -16.79
CA ASN A 125 5.37 16.31 -17.02
C ASN A 125 4.65 15.60 -15.87
N TRP A 126 5.23 14.53 -15.32
CA TRP A 126 4.69 13.83 -14.16
C TRP A 126 4.64 14.75 -12.94
N GLU A 127 5.72 15.42 -12.59
CA GLU A 127 5.78 16.38 -11.50
C GLU A 127 4.74 17.49 -11.66
N LYS A 128 4.62 18.06 -12.88
CA LYS A 128 3.66 19.12 -13.16
C LYS A 128 2.21 18.67 -13.00
N GLN A 129 1.87 17.49 -13.50
CA GLN A 129 0.48 17.00 -13.49
C GLN A 129 0.08 16.36 -12.15
N MET A 130 1.05 15.79 -11.42
CA MET A 130 0.81 15.02 -10.21
C MET A 130 1.29 15.74 -8.93
N SER A 131 1.59 17.04 -9.02
CA SER A 131 2.14 17.84 -7.89
C SER A 131 1.31 17.77 -6.62
N ASP A 132 -0.01 17.72 -6.75
CA ASP A 132 -0.94 17.72 -5.61
C ASP A 132 -1.22 16.31 -5.04
N LEU A 133 -0.68 15.27 -5.70
CA LEU A 133 -0.89 13.90 -5.27
C LEU A 133 -0.29 13.65 -3.89
N THR A 134 -1.11 13.17 -2.96
CA THR A 134 -0.68 12.66 -1.66
C THR A 134 -0.72 11.15 -1.68
N SER A 135 0.32 10.50 -1.18
CA SER A 135 0.40 9.04 -1.12
C SER A 135 0.98 8.56 0.20
N VAL A 136 0.48 7.43 0.68
CA VAL A 136 0.90 6.78 1.92
C VAL A 136 1.15 5.31 1.66
N PHE A 137 2.23 4.77 2.21
CA PHE A 137 2.49 3.34 2.25
C PHE A 137 2.51 2.85 3.69
N ILE A 138 1.61 1.95 4.04
CA ILE A 138 1.59 1.27 5.33
C ILE A 138 2.21 -0.12 5.12
N PRO A 139 3.43 -0.37 5.64
CA PRO A 139 4.08 -1.66 5.52
C PRO A 139 3.40 -2.73 6.39
N ALA A 140 3.62 -4.00 6.06
CA ALA A 140 3.03 -5.14 6.76
C ALA A 140 3.36 -5.15 8.27
N LYS A 141 4.61 -4.80 8.62
CA LYS A 141 5.05 -4.69 10.01
C LYS A 141 4.75 -3.31 10.57
N GLU A 142 4.18 -3.27 11.76
CA GLU A 142 3.98 -2.04 12.51
C GLU A 142 5.31 -1.49 13.01
N ILE A 143 5.54 -0.19 12.89
CA ILE A 143 6.82 0.45 13.22
C ILE A 143 6.70 1.60 14.22
N LEU A 144 5.51 2.16 14.45
CA LEU A 144 5.37 3.34 15.32
C LEU A 144 5.78 3.08 16.76
N SER A 145 5.70 1.82 17.22
CA SER A 145 6.21 1.41 18.53
C SER A 145 7.73 1.60 18.68
N ASN A 146 8.45 1.62 17.54
CA ASN A 146 9.91 1.78 17.47
C ASN A 146 10.33 3.07 16.76
N ALA A 147 9.41 4.02 16.58
CA ALA A 147 9.64 5.23 15.78
C ALA A 147 10.64 6.22 16.43
N TRP A 148 10.81 6.15 17.75
CA TRP A 148 11.71 7.06 18.45
C TRP A 148 13.15 6.92 17.96
N ASN A 149 13.70 8.04 17.49
CA ASN A 149 15.10 8.14 17.00
C ASN A 149 15.43 7.22 15.81
N LEU A 150 14.44 6.55 15.18
CA LEU A 150 14.69 5.59 14.10
C LEU A 150 15.28 6.27 12.85
N ASP A 151 14.76 7.43 12.47
CA ASP A 151 15.27 8.20 11.31
C ASP A 151 16.77 8.53 11.46
N ALA A 152 17.18 9.00 12.64
CA ALA A 152 18.58 9.27 12.92
C ALA A 152 19.45 7.99 12.90
N ALA A 153 18.95 6.89 13.47
CA ALA A 153 19.67 5.62 13.48
C ALA A 153 19.86 5.05 12.07
N VAL A 154 18.86 5.18 11.19
CA VAL A 154 18.96 4.77 9.78
C VAL A 154 19.94 5.66 9.02
N LYS A 155 19.86 6.99 9.19
CA LYS A 155 20.79 7.94 8.54
C LYS A 155 22.24 7.75 8.97
N MET A 156 22.47 7.33 10.21
CA MET A 156 23.81 6.98 10.73
C MET A 156 24.29 5.58 10.30
N GLY A 157 23.44 4.80 9.62
CA GLY A 157 23.77 3.45 9.19
C GLY A 157 23.79 2.40 10.32
N ASN A 158 23.24 2.72 11.50
CA ASN A 158 23.21 1.83 12.65
C ASN A 158 22.15 0.73 12.53
N VAL A 159 21.06 1.00 11.78
CA VAL A 159 19.98 0.06 11.50
C VAL A 159 19.52 0.22 10.06
N GLU A 160 18.94 -0.85 9.54
CA GLU A 160 18.48 -0.88 8.16
C GLU A 160 16.96 -1.05 8.08
N PHE A 161 16.29 -0.01 7.57
CA PHE A 161 14.87 -0.05 7.19
C PHE A 161 14.72 0.52 5.78
N ASP A 162 13.77 0.00 5.02
CA ASP A 162 13.42 0.64 3.75
C ASP A 162 12.61 1.91 4.00
N ASP A 163 12.55 2.75 2.97
CA ASP A 163 12.01 4.10 3.09
C ASP A 163 10.51 4.16 3.39
N SER A 164 9.76 3.07 3.16
CA SER A 164 8.34 3.01 3.50
C SER A 164 8.10 3.13 5.02
N TYR A 165 9.03 2.63 5.83
CA TYR A 165 8.97 2.76 7.29
C TYR A 165 9.27 4.18 7.77
N LEU A 166 10.21 4.87 7.14
CA LEU A 166 10.50 6.26 7.47
C LEU A 166 9.38 7.19 7.02
N ASP A 167 8.85 6.96 5.84
CA ASP A 167 7.74 7.73 5.28
C ASP A 167 6.48 7.62 6.15
N ILE A 168 6.12 6.41 6.61
CA ILE A 168 4.92 6.24 7.44
C ILE A 168 5.07 6.86 8.82
N ILE A 169 6.28 6.84 9.41
CA ILE A 169 6.57 7.54 10.65
C ILE A 169 6.42 9.04 10.44
N ALA A 170 6.99 9.58 9.37
CA ALA A 170 6.88 11.01 9.05
C ALA A 170 5.42 11.43 8.84
N ALA A 171 4.63 10.62 8.08
CA ALA A 171 3.21 10.86 7.86
C ALA A 171 2.40 10.83 9.16
N ALA A 172 2.71 9.88 10.06
CA ALA A 172 2.02 9.77 11.35
C ALA A 172 2.36 10.91 12.33
N LYS A 173 3.53 11.56 12.16
CA LYS A 173 3.97 12.72 12.97
C LYS A 173 3.34 14.04 12.55
N ILE A 174 2.67 14.12 11.41
CA ILE A 174 1.95 15.31 11.00
C ILE A 174 0.87 15.64 12.06
N ASP A 175 0.78 16.91 12.44
CA ASP A 175 -0.20 17.38 13.42
C ASP A 175 -1.62 17.10 12.95
N ILE A 176 -2.48 16.73 13.89
CA ILE A 176 -3.90 16.51 13.60
C ILE A 176 -4.57 17.81 13.18
N SER A 177 -5.38 17.74 12.11
CA SER A 177 -6.19 18.87 11.65
C SER A 177 -7.16 19.33 12.75
N ARG A 178 -7.29 20.66 12.88
CA ARG A 178 -8.27 21.29 13.75
C ARG A 178 -9.62 21.53 13.07
N ASP A 179 -9.71 21.19 11.77
CA ASP A 179 -10.93 21.36 11.00
C ASP A 179 -12.04 20.44 11.51
N VAL A 180 -13.27 20.87 11.29
CA VAL A 180 -14.46 20.09 11.65
C VAL A 180 -14.58 18.90 10.69
N ASP A 181 -14.57 17.69 11.25
CA ASP A 181 -14.76 16.48 10.47
C ASP A 181 -16.18 16.44 9.86
N SER A 182 -16.29 15.95 8.62
CA SER A 182 -17.59 15.63 8.03
C SER A 182 -18.32 14.56 8.88
N ALA A 183 -19.63 14.46 8.74
CA ALA A 183 -20.40 13.48 9.52
C ALA A 183 -19.96 12.04 9.25
N SER A 184 -19.64 11.68 7.99
CA SER A 184 -19.11 10.37 7.63
C SER A 184 -17.74 10.14 8.25
N ARG A 185 -16.81 11.07 8.10
CA ARG A 185 -15.46 11.00 8.65
C ARG A 185 -15.48 10.84 10.18
N LYS A 186 -16.30 11.63 10.88
CA LYS A 186 -16.47 11.51 12.32
C LYS A 186 -16.93 10.12 12.75
N LYS A 187 -17.93 9.55 12.05
CA LYS A 187 -18.43 8.19 12.33
C LYS A 187 -17.31 7.15 12.31
N TYR A 188 -16.42 7.21 11.29
CA TYR A 188 -15.32 6.25 11.17
C TYR A 188 -14.20 6.48 12.17
N LEU A 189 -13.88 7.74 12.44
CA LEU A 189 -12.93 8.07 13.50
C LEU A 189 -13.41 7.56 14.87
N ASP A 190 -14.71 7.68 15.17
CA ASP A 190 -15.30 7.16 16.40
C ASP A 190 -15.23 5.62 16.46
N ILE A 191 -15.46 4.92 15.34
CA ILE A 191 -15.31 3.47 15.25
C ILE A 191 -13.86 3.05 15.49
N LEU A 192 -12.92 3.65 14.79
CA LEU A 192 -11.49 3.36 14.94
C LEU A 192 -11.00 3.63 16.36
N GLN A 193 -11.41 4.77 16.95
CA GLN A 193 -11.07 5.12 18.33
C GLN A 193 -11.65 4.12 19.33
N LYS A 194 -12.87 3.63 19.09
CA LYS A 194 -13.50 2.62 19.95
C LYS A 194 -12.76 1.29 19.90
N ILE A 195 -12.33 0.87 18.70
CA ILE A 195 -11.58 -0.40 18.52
C ILE A 195 -10.20 -0.29 19.15
N SER A 196 -9.46 0.78 18.88
CA SER A 196 -8.12 0.99 19.45
C SER A 196 -8.15 1.33 20.94
N ASN A 197 -9.35 1.63 21.50
CA ASN A 197 -9.55 2.08 22.85
C ASN A 197 -8.81 3.39 23.20
N GLY A 198 -8.68 4.30 22.23
CA GLY A 198 -8.03 5.58 22.48
C GLY A 198 -7.69 6.38 21.22
N LYS A 199 -7.08 7.52 21.42
CA LYS A 199 -6.54 8.39 20.37
C LYS A 199 -5.02 8.32 20.36
N VAL A 200 -4.43 8.46 19.18
CA VAL A 200 -2.98 8.61 19.09
C VAL A 200 -2.54 9.95 19.65
N ALA A 201 -1.49 9.95 20.42
CA ALA A 201 -0.81 11.15 20.90
C ALA A 201 0.68 11.04 20.61
N LEU A 202 1.28 12.14 20.14
CA LEU A 202 2.71 12.27 19.94
C LEU A 202 3.28 13.15 21.05
N GLN A 203 4.31 12.68 21.75
CA GLN A 203 5.03 13.46 22.75
C GLN A 203 6.49 13.03 22.78
N ASP A 204 7.39 14.00 22.77
CA ASP A 204 8.86 13.77 22.80
C ASP A 204 9.30 12.76 21.74
N ASP A 205 8.75 12.90 20.53
CA ASP A 205 9.00 12.03 19.35
C ASP A 205 8.57 10.55 19.52
N ARG A 206 7.72 10.26 20.50
CA ARG A 206 7.16 8.92 20.77
C ARG A 206 5.65 8.90 20.62
N PHE A 207 5.16 7.78 20.11
CA PHE A 207 3.73 7.55 19.96
C PHE A 207 3.15 6.90 21.22
N TYR A 208 1.98 7.37 21.61
CA TYR A 208 1.20 6.89 22.72
C TYR A 208 -0.26 6.69 22.30
N LEU A 209 -0.93 5.77 22.98
CA LEU A 209 -2.38 5.64 22.92
C LEU A 209 -2.97 6.29 24.18
N LYS A 210 -3.91 7.23 24.01
CA LYS A 210 -4.61 7.92 25.11
C LYS A 210 -6.05 7.43 25.22
N PRO A 211 -6.37 6.51 26.16
CA PRO A 211 -7.73 6.04 26.38
C PRO A 211 -8.54 7.07 27.18
N GLY A 212 -9.43 7.81 26.52
CA GLY A 212 -10.32 8.77 27.17
C GLY A 212 -9.60 9.73 28.12
N THR A 213 -9.96 9.70 29.41
CA THR A 213 -9.35 10.51 30.49
C THR A 213 -8.22 9.79 31.23
N GLN A 214 -7.95 8.53 30.89
CA GLN A 214 -6.90 7.73 31.55
C GLN A 214 -5.49 8.21 31.16
N ALA A 215 -4.49 7.70 31.87
CA ALA A 215 -3.10 7.91 31.52
C ALA A 215 -2.81 7.33 30.11
N LYS A 216 -1.94 8.00 29.37
CA LYS A 216 -1.47 7.52 28.09
C LYS A 216 -0.62 6.24 28.25
N LEU A 217 -0.75 5.35 27.28
CA LEU A 217 0.01 4.12 27.20
C LEU A 217 1.05 4.24 26.08
N GLU A 218 2.25 3.82 26.31
CA GLU A 218 3.29 3.66 25.29
C GLU A 218 2.83 2.68 24.22
N PHE A 219 3.10 2.95 22.95
CA PHE A 219 2.65 2.09 21.84
C PHE A 219 3.17 0.65 21.96
N ASN A 220 4.38 0.44 22.48
CA ASN A 220 4.93 -0.91 22.69
C ASN A 220 4.15 -1.75 23.72
N LEU A 221 3.32 -1.14 24.56
CA LEU A 221 2.42 -1.83 25.49
C LEU A 221 1.03 -2.12 24.88
N VAL A 222 0.77 -1.61 23.68
CA VAL A 222 -0.49 -1.82 22.94
C VAL A 222 -0.32 -2.99 21.96
N ALA A 223 -1.33 -3.85 21.84
CA ALA A 223 -1.30 -4.96 20.88
C ALA A 223 -1.11 -4.45 19.43
N GLU A 224 -0.31 -5.14 18.62
CA GLU A 224 0.10 -4.69 17.28
C GLU A 224 -1.10 -4.38 16.37
N GLY A 225 -2.12 -5.24 16.34
CA GLY A 225 -3.32 -4.99 15.55
C GLY A 225 -4.07 -3.72 15.96
N LEU A 226 -4.07 -3.38 17.25
CA LEU A 226 -4.67 -2.13 17.73
C LEU A 226 -3.83 -0.90 17.35
N ARG A 227 -2.49 -1.04 17.30
CA ARG A 227 -1.61 0.03 16.80
C ARG A 227 -1.84 0.33 15.33
N LYS A 228 -2.08 -0.71 14.48
CA LYS A 228 -2.44 -0.52 13.07
C LYS A 228 -3.76 0.25 12.90
N ILE A 229 -4.76 -0.07 13.71
CA ILE A 229 -6.04 0.65 13.74
C ILE A 229 -5.85 2.10 14.23
N ALA A 230 -5.04 2.30 15.26
CA ALA A 230 -4.71 3.63 15.76
C ALA A 230 -3.93 4.46 14.72
N LEU A 231 -3.01 3.86 13.97
CA LEU A 231 -2.31 4.50 12.85
C LEU A 231 -3.30 4.98 11.78
N LEU A 232 -4.26 4.14 11.38
CA LEU A 232 -5.28 4.54 10.39
C LEU A 232 -6.10 5.73 10.91
N TRP A 233 -6.49 5.72 12.20
CA TRP A 233 -7.14 6.87 12.84
C TRP A 233 -6.29 8.15 12.71
N GLN A 234 -4.99 8.06 12.99
CA GLN A 234 -4.06 9.19 12.94
C GLN A 234 -3.96 9.76 11.52
N LEU A 235 -3.79 8.89 10.51
CA LEU A 235 -3.64 9.32 9.11
C LEU A 235 -4.92 9.96 8.54
N ILE A 236 -6.08 9.49 8.97
CA ILE A 236 -7.36 10.13 8.62
C ILE A 236 -7.47 11.47 9.35
N LYS A 237 -7.17 11.51 10.65
CA LYS A 237 -7.36 12.71 11.47
C LYS A 237 -6.41 13.86 11.12
N ASN A 238 -5.18 13.56 10.71
CA ASN A 238 -4.21 14.57 10.30
C ASN A 238 -4.32 14.98 8.81
N GLY A 239 -5.28 14.43 8.06
CA GLY A 239 -5.52 14.78 6.66
C GLY A 239 -4.60 14.08 5.65
N THR A 240 -3.72 13.19 6.08
CA THR A 240 -2.85 12.43 5.15
C THR A 240 -3.67 11.51 4.25
N LEU A 241 -4.73 10.89 4.80
CA LEU A 241 -5.72 10.14 4.04
C LEU A 241 -6.97 11.00 3.85
N GLU A 242 -7.04 11.66 2.72
CA GLU A 242 -8.17 12.50 2.31
C GLU A 242 -8.52 12.26 0.84
N LYS A 243 -9.58 12.90 0.39
CA LYS A 243 -10.04 12.81 -1.01
C LYS A 243 -8.90 13.09 -1.99
N GLY A 244 -8.69 12.16 -2.93
CA GLY A 244 -7.67 12.25 -3.97
C GLY A 244 -6.31 11.70 -3.56
N SER A 245 -6.13 11.23 -2.31
CA SER A 245 -4.93 10.53 -1.90
C SER A 245 -4.89 9.09 -2.39
N VAL A 246 -3.68 8.50 -2.38
CA VAL A 246 -3.44 7.08 -2.70
C VAL A 246 -2.90 6.36 -1.47
N LEU A 247 -3.59 5.31 -1.05
CA LEU A 247 -3.18 4.44 0.05
C LEU A 247 -2.64 3.12 -0.49
N PHE A 248 -1.43 2.77 -0.11
CA PHE A 248 -0.86 1.43 -0.27
C PHE A 248 -0.78 0.78 1.11
N TRP A 249 -1.40 -0.39 1.29
CA TRP A 249 -1.39 -1.10 2.56
C TRP A 249 -1.05 -2.57 2.36
N ASP A 250 0.12 -2.95 2.86
CA ASP A 250 0.63 -4.31 2.76
C ASP A 250 0.14 -5.14 3.96
N GLU A 251 -0.57 -6.22 3.70
CA GLU A 251 -1.13 -7.15 4.69
C GLU A 251 -1.85 -6.44 5.86
N PRO A 252 -2.92 -5.67 5.60
CA PRO A 252 -3.62 -4.92 6.65
C PRO A 252 -4.18 -5.81 7.77
N GLU A 253 -4.55 -7.06 7.45
CA GLU A 253 -5.08 -8.05 8.38
C GLU A 253 -4.04 -8.67 9.31
N ALA A 254 -2.75 -8.57 8.98
CA ALA A 254 -1.69 -9.20 9.77
C ALA A 254 -1.71 -8.72 11.23
N ASN A 255 -1.77 -9.67 12.18
CA ASN A 255 -1.85 -9.44 13.62
C ASN A 255 -3.12 -8.71 14.11
N ILE A 256 -4.15 -8.56 13.26
CA ILE A 256 -5.46 -8.08 13.66
C ILE A 256 -6.33 -9.26 14.09
N ASN A 257 -7.05 -9.12 15.22
CA ASN A 257 -8.00 -10.15 15.64
C ASN A 257 -9.09 -10.33 14.59
N PRO A 258 -9.39 -11.56 14.13
CA PRO A 258 -10.37 -11.82 13.08
C PRO A 258 -11.73 -11.14 13.26
N LYS A 259 -12.18 -10.91 14.50
CA LYS A 259 -13.42 -10.17 14.78
C LYS A 259 -13.46 -8.74 14.22
N TYR A 260 -12.30 -8.13 13.92
CA TYR A 260 -12.19 -6.79 13.38
C TYR A 260 -12.04 -6.76 11.85
N ILE A 261 -11.85 -7.92 11.20
CA ILE A 261 -11.72 -7.99 9.73
C ILE A 261 -12.96 -7.40 9.01
N PRO A 262 -14.21 -7.69 9.43
CA PRO A 262 -15.38 -7.05 8.81
C PRO A 262 -15.35 -5.52 8.88
N VAL A 263 -14.90 -4.96 10.00
CA VAL A 263 -14.79 -3.51 10.18
C VAL A 263 -13.66 -2.94 9.33
N LEU A 264 -12.55 -3.65 9.22
CA LEU A 264 -11.44 -3.25 8.33
C LEU A 264 -11.90 -3.18 6.87
N ALA A 265 -12.67 -4.17 6.40
CA ALA A 265 -13.26 -4.15 5.06
C ALA A 265 -14.21 -2.96 4.85
N GLU A 266 -15.08 -2.67 5.81
CA GLU A 266 -15.97 -1.50 5.78
C GLU A 266 -15.20 -0.18 5.72
N LEU A 267 -14.11 -0.07 6.47
CA LEU A 267 -13.25 1.12 6.47
C LEU A 267 -12.55 1.33 5.11
N LEU A 268 -12.06 0.27 4.48
CA LEU A 268 -11.47 0.35 3.14
C LEU A 268 -12.49 0.79 2.08
N ILE A 269 -13.70 0.22 2.12
CA ILE A 269 -14.81 0.61 1.22
C ILE A 269 -15.22 2.07 1.46
N MET A 270 -15.27 2.50 2.72
CA MET A 270 -15.57 3.89 3.05
C MET A 270 -14.50 4.86 2.49
N LEU A 271 -13.21 4.57 2.71
CA LEU A 271 -12.14 5.40 2.16
C LEU A 271 -12.21 5.46 0.63
N GLU A 272 -12.53 4.35 -0.02
CA GLU A 272 -12.78 4.29 -1.46
C GLU A 272 -13.94 5.20 -1.86
N SER A 273 -15.08 5.15 -1.15
CA SER A 273 -16.25 6.00 -1.43
C SER A 273 -15.96 7.50 -1.23
N GLU A 274 -14.98 7.85 -0.39
CA GLU A 274 -14.45 9.21 -0.22
C GLU A 274 -13.36 9.57 -1.26
N ARG A 275 -13.23 8.73 -2.32
CA ARG A 275 -12.30 8.93 -3.44
C ARG A 275 -10.81 8.86 -3.04
N VAL A 276 -10.48 8.02 -2.11
CA VAL A 276 -9.11 7.53 -1.89
C VAL A 276 -8.89 6.35 -2.81
N GLN A 277 -7.87 6.38 -3.65
CA GLN A 277 -7.47 5.18 -4.38
C GLN A 277 -6.65 4.28 -3.44
N ILE A 278 -6.98 2.99 -3.40
CA ILE A 278 -6.42 2.07 -2.41
C ILE A 278 -5.81 0.86 -3.11
N PHE A 279 -4.62 0.47 -2.67
CA PHE A 279 -3.95 -0.76 -3.03
C PHE A 279 -3.70 -1.57 -1.77
N VAL A 280 -4.31 -2.74 -1.67
CA VAL A 280 -4.14 -3.68 -0.56
C VAL A 280 -3.52 -4.96 -1.10
N SER A 281 -2.43 -5.42 -0.52
CA SER A 281 -1.98 -6.79 -0.73
C SER A 281 -2.48 -7.66 0.41
N THR A 282 -2.98 -8.85 0.12
CA THR A 282 -3.49 -9.75 1.15
C THR A 282 -3.30 -11.22 0.78
N HIS A 283 -3.16 -12.06 1.80
CA HIS A 283 -3.23 -13.51 1.73
C HIS A 283 -4.45 -14.07 2.47
N ASP A 284 -5.27 -13.18 3.04
CA ASP A 284 -6.37 -13.56 3.91
C ASP A 284 -7.68 -13.74 3.15
N TYR A 285 -8.29 -14.91 3.32
CA TYR A 285 -9.60 -15.22 2.74
C TYR A 285 -10.69 -14.33 3.30
N PHE A 286 -10.70 -14.12 4.63
CA PHE A 286 -11.76 -13.37 5.28
C PHE A 286 -11.77 -11.92 4.85
N LEU A 287 -10.59 -11.26 4.80
CA LEU A 287 -10.51 -9.88 4.34
C LEU A 287 -11.01 -9.76 2.90
N SER A 288 -10.49 -10.60 1.98
CA SER A 288 -10.90 -10.58 0.57
C SER A 288 -12.40 -10.81 0.41
N LYS A 289 -12.96 -11.76 1.15
CA LYS A 289 -14.38 -12.09 1.08
C LYS A 289 -15.26 -11.04 1.76
N TYR A 290 -14.84 -10.46 2.88
CA TYR A 290 -15.59 -9.38 3.51
C TYR A 290 -15.61 -8.11 2.67
N ILE A 291 -14.55 -7.76 1.95
CA ILE A 291 -14.56 -6.66 0.97
C ILE A 291 -15.63 -6.92 -0.09
N GLU A 292 -15.71 -8.13 -0.62
CA GLU A 292 -16.74 -8.51 -1.61
C GLU A 292 -18.16 -8.43 -1.04
N VAL A 293 -18.39 -8.99 0.17
CA VAL A 293 -19.71 -9.04 0.81
C VAL A 293 -20.21 -7.66 1.27
N LYS A 294 -19.29 -6.79 1.67
CA LYS A 294 -19.61 -5.45 2.19
C LYS A 294 -19.67 -4.36 1.11
N ARG A 295 -19.30 -4.67 -0.14
CA ARG A 295 -19.38 -3.72 -1.25
C ARG A 295 -20.80 -3.20 -1.44
N THR A 296 -20.91 -1.98 -1.92
CA THR A 296 -22.16 -1.38 -2.37
C THR A 296 -22.23 -1.37 -3.90
N GLU A 297 -23.37 -1.04 -4.49
CA GLU A 297 -23.53 -0.92 -5.94
C GLU A 297 -22.58 0.14 -6.55
N ASP A 298 -22.25 1.19 -5.78
CA ASP A 298 -21.37 2.27 -6.20
C ASP A 298 -19.87 1.98 -5.96
N SER A 299 -19.53 0.89 -5.31
CA SER A 299 -18.13 0.56 -4.98
C SER A 299 -17.32 0.19 -6.21
N ASN A 300 -16.19 0.85 -6.40
CA ASN A 300 -15.23 0.56 -7.46
C ASN A 300 -14.11 -0.33 -6.89
N ILE A 301 -14.32 -1.65 -6.94
CA ILE A 301 -13.40 -2.64 -6.41
C ILE A 301 -12.88 -3.52 -7.53
N GLN A 302 -11.57 -3.71 -7.59
CA GLN A 302 -10.90 -4.60 -8.52
C GLN A 302 -10.00 -5.57 -7.76
N TYR A 303 -10.18 -6.85 -8.01
CA TYR A 303 -9.27 -7.90 -7.55
C TYR A 303 -8.21 -8.14 -8.62
N ILE A 304 -6.95 -8.26 -8.18
CA ILE A 304 -5.78 -8.45 -9.04
C ILE A 304 -5.04 -9.68 -8.53
N SER A 305 -5.13 -10.79 -9.25
CA SER A 305 -4.37 -12.00 -8.95
C SER A 305 -3.04 -11.98 -9.68
N LEU A 306 -1.95 -12.12 -8.92
CA LEU A 306 -0.62 -12.39 -9.44
C LEU A 306 -0.30 -13.86 -9.22
N TYR A 307 0.00 -14.59 -10.29
CA TYR A 307 0.24 -16.02 -10.24
C TYR A 307 1.39 -16.42 -11.16
N LYS A 308 1.96 -17.60 -10.93
CA LYS A 308 2.95 -18.20 -11.82
C LYS A 308 2.26 -19.10 -12.83
N ASP A 309 2.54 -18.89 -14.11
CA ASP A 309 2.12 -19.82 -15.14
C ASP A 309 2.99 -21.11 -15.13
N GLU A 310 2.66 -22.06 -16.00
CA GLU A 310 3.39 -23.33 -16.13
C GLU A 310 4.88 -23.16 -16.45
N THR A 311 5.28 -22.03 -17.01
CA THR A 311 6.68 -21.69 -17.30
C THR A 311 7.39 -21.00 -16.12
N GLY A 312 6.67 -20.73 -15.03
CA GLY A 312 7.14 -19.98 -13.87
C GLY A 312 7.22 -18.46 -14.11
N LYS A 313 6.64 -17.95 -15.20
CA LYS A 313 6.51 -16.51 -15.45
C LYS A 313 5.35 -15.97 -14.61
N ILE A 314 5.55 -14.80 -13.99
CA ILE A 314 4.48 -14.11 -13.27
C ILE A 314 3.50 -13.51 -14.29
N GLN A 315 2.22 -13.81 -14.09
CA GLN A 315 1.09 -13.30 -14.87
C GLN A 315 0.14 -12.53 -13.97
N CYS A 316 -0.75 -11.77 -14.60
CA CYS A 316 -1.77 -10.97 -13.92
C CYS A 316 -3.15 -11.31 -14.48
N GLU A 317 -4.11 -11.45 -13.59
CA GLU A 317 -5.53 -11.58 -13.90
C GLU A 317 -6.30 -10.56 -13.07
N THR A 318 -7.35 -9.99 -13.62
CA THR A 318 -8.21 -9.03 -12.91
C THR A 318 -9.67 -9.42 -12.98
N ALA A 319 -10.40 -9.21 -11.89
CA ALA A 319 -11.84 -9.46 -11.80
C ALA A 319 -12.52 -8.41 -10.92
N SER A 320 -13.82 -8.21 -11.12
CA SER A 320 -14.66 -7.35 -10.27
C SER A 320 -15.09 -8.03 -8.96
N GLU A 321 -14.95 -9.34 -8.88
CA GLU A 321 -15.31 -10.15 -7.73
C GLU A 321 -14.19 -11.12 -7.39
N PHE A 322 -14.00 -11.40 -6.10
CA PHE A 322 -12.97 -12.31 -5.63
C PHE A 322 -13.17 -13.75 -6.13
N GLU A 323 -14.44 -14.17 -6.25
CA GLU A 323 -14.81 -15.51 -6.73
C GLU A 323 -14.62 -15.71 -8.23
N LEU A 324 -14.56 -14.64 -9.02
CA LEU A 324 -14.39 -14.67 -10.48
C LEU A 324 -12.94 -14.83 -10.92
N LEU A 325 -11.97 -14.73 -9.99
CA LEU A 325 -10.57 -15.00 -10.31
C LEU A 325 -10.37 -16.49 -10.57
N GLU A 326 -9.86 -16.85 -11.76
CA GLU A 326 -9.54 -18.23 -12.14
C GLU A 326 -8.30 -18.75 -11.42
N HIS A 327 -7.28 -17.88 -11.23
CA HIS A 327 -6.04 -18.20 -10.53
C HIS A 327 -6.09 -17.62 -9.10
N ASN A 328 -6.85 -18.28 -8.20
CA ASN A 328 -7.10 -17.83 -6.84
C ASN A 328 -6.71 -18.90 -5.80
N THR A 329 -5.42 -18.95 -5.47
CA THR A 329 -4.88 -19.95 -4.52
C THR A 329 -5.46 -19.84 -3.12
N ILE A 330 -5.94 -18.64 -2.70
CA ILE A 330 -6.62 -18.43 -1.43
C ILE A 330 -7.96 -19.16 -1.44
N MET A 331 -8.77 -18.97 -2.47
CA MET A 331 -10.07 -19.62 -2.63
C MET A 331 -9.92 -21.13 -2.77
N ASP A 332 -8.94 -21.60 -3.54
CA ASP A 332 -8.68 -23.02 -3.74
C ASP A 332 -8.31 -23.73 -2.43
N THR A 333 -7.49 -23.08 -1.61
CA THR A 333 -7.13 -23.57 -0.28
C THR A 333 -8.34 -23.63 0.64
N PHE A 334 -9.19 -22.61 0.63
CA PHE A 334 -10.44 -22.61 1.39
C PHE A 334 -11.40 -23.72 0.94
N ARG A 335 -11.61 -23.88 -0.37
CA ARG A 335 -12.44 -24.96 -0.93
C ARG A 335 -11.92 -26.34 -0.56
N LYS A 336 -10.58 -26.50 -0.54
CA LYS A 336 -9.94 -27.76 -0.12
C LYS A 336 -10.21 -28.05 1.33
N LEU A 337 -9.99 -27.09 2.23
CA LEU A 337 -10.28 -27.22 3.67
C LEU A 337 -11.75 -27.59 3.91
N TYR A 338 -12.67 -26.91 3.26
CA TYR A 338 -14.11 -27.18 3.40
C TYR A 338 -14.49 -28.62 2.99
N ARG A 339 -13.88 -29.14 1.91
CA ARG A 339 -14.08 -30.54 1.50
C ARG A 339 -13.51 -31.53 2.52
N GLU A 340 -12.36 -31.23 3.11
CA GLU A 340 -11.74 -32.05 4.15
C GLU A 340 -12.62 -32.07 5.42
N GLU A 341 -13.16 -30.93 5.84
CA GLU A 341 -14.11 -30.84 6.98
C GLU A 341 -15.36 -31.70 6.77
N ILE A 342 -16.00 -31.61 5.59
CA ILE A 342 -17.16 -32.48 5.26
C ILE A 342 -16.74 -33.94 5.29
N GLY A 343 -15.59 -34.32 4.75
CA GLY A 343 -15.08 -35.67 4.74
C GLY A 343 -14.81 -36.23 6.16
N VAL A 344 -14.48 -35.37 7.13
CA VAL A 344 -14.34 -35.75 8.55
C VAL A 344 -15.68 -35.87 9.23
N ALA A 345 -16.62 -34.95 8.94
CA ALA A 345 -17.97 -34.97 9.55
C ALA A 345 -18.82 -36.15 9.10
N LEU A 346 -18.50 -36.77 7.96
CA LEU A 346 -19.20 -37.95 7.40
C LEU A 346 -18.58 -39.29 7.80
N LYS A 347 -17.49 -39.31 8.58
CA LYS A 347 -16.85 -40.50 9.17
C LYS A 347 -17.34 -40.70 10.59
#